data_464e7c4d20318b6bffb674166264a303
#
_entry.id   464e7c4d20318b6bffb674166264a303
#
_cell.length_a   1.000
_cell.length_b   1.000
_cell.length_c   1.000
_cell.angle_alpha   90.00
_cell.angle_beta   90.00
_cell.angle_gamma   90.00
#
_symmetry.space_group_name_H-M   'P 1'
#
loop_
_entity.id
_entity.type
_entity.pdbx_description
1 polymer ?
#
loop_
_entity_poly.entity_id
_entity_poly.type
_entity_poly.pdbx_seq_one_letter_code
_entity_poly.pdbx_strand_id
1 'polypeptide(L)'
;MNISVIGFGIYSVALSLDMNENGHNVKIWSERNDDYKNKKDFAPILDMAIPEGISISNDIKDVLTNADLIVICTASKYVREVCISMKKYYNRNTPICIASKGIENDTLCFLDDVVTDTLHPKNLSVISGPTFAIDLINKDPVALAIASSSNKAHDIVTKALCNSHLKLRESKEMHGIELCGTIKNIIAIASGILDGLGYSDSTRAFLINESMHDIKELLSKLKCDKKVILSFAGIGDLI
;
A
#
# COMPACT_ATOMS: atom_id res chain seq x y z
N MET A 1 -8.48 -1.79 17.63
CA MET A 1 -8.05 -3.06 17.01
C MET A 1 -6.55 -3.22 17.19
N ASN A 2 -6.06 -4.47 17.11
CA ASN A 2 -4.64 -4.75 17.02
C ASN A 2 -4.28 -4.92 15.54
N ILE A 3 -3.42 -4.08 15.01
CA ILE A 3 -3.06 -4.06 13.60
C ILE A 3 -1.59 -4.43 13.44
N SER A 4 -1.31 -5.40 12.58
CA SER A 4 0.03 -5.83 12.24
C SER A 4 0.45 -5.20 10.91
N VAL A 5 1.50 -4.41 10.89
CA VAL A 5 2.06 -3.82 9.67
C VAL A 5 3.34 -4.56 9.29
N ILE A 6 3.37 -5.15 8.11
CA ILE A 6 4.49 -5.95 7.62
C ILE A 6 5.35 -5.11 6.69
N GLY A 7 6.49 -4.69 7.20
CA GLY A 7 7.45 -3.80 6.53
C GLY A 7 7.69 -2.53 7.33
N PHE A 8 8.92 -2.03 7.29
CA PHE A 8 9.37 -0.84 8.01
C PHE A 8 9.98 0.17 7.04
N GLY A 9 9.13 0.73 6.20
CA GLY A 9 9.45 1.84 5.29
C GLY A 9 8.75 3.12 5.73
N ILE A 10 9.08 4.26 5.11
CA ILE A 10 8.49 5.57 5.43
C ILE A 10 6.95 5.50 5.34
N TYR A 11 6.42 4.88 4.28
CA TYR A 11 4.98 4.78 4.08
C TYR A 11 4.29 3.88 5.09
N SER A 12 4.92 2.75 5.47
CA SER A 12 4.37 1.87 6.51
C SER A 12 4.33 2.53 7.88
N VAL A 13 5.34 3.35 8.21
CA VAL A 13 5.35 4.13 9.45
C VAL A 13 4.27 5.21 9.41
N ALA A 14 4.12 5.95 8.31
CA ALA A 14 3.07 6.98 8.17
C ALA A 14 1.66 6.39 8.32
N LEU A 15 1.37 5.25 7.65
CA LEU A 15 0.11 4.53 7.84
C LEU A 15 -0.08 4.04 9.29
N SER A 16 0.99 3.60 9.94
CA SER A 16 0.94 3.14 11.33
C SER A 16 0.61 4.28 12.30
N LEU A 17 1.17 5.46 12.06
CA LEU A 17 0.86 6.67 12.83
C LEU A 17 -0.61 7.04 12.67
N ASP A 18 -1.11 7.06 11.44
CA ASP A 18 -2.51 7.37 11.14
C ASP A 18 -3.48 6.37 11.79
N MET A 19 -3.20 5.06 11.68
CA MET A 19 -3.99 4.03 12.34
C MET A 19 -3.93 4.12 13.87
N ASN A 20 -2.78 4.50 14.44
CA ASN A 20 -2.65 4.68 15.88
C ASN A 20 -3.45 5.89 16.38
N GLU A 21 -3.45 7.00 15.65
CA GLU A 21 -4.29 8.16 15.93
C GLU A 21 -5.80 7.84 15.87
N ASN A 22 -6.18 6.88 15.02
CA ASN A 22 -7.55 6.34 15.00
C ASN A 22 -7.87 5.43 16.21
N GLY A 23 -6.98 5.36 17.20
CA GLY A 23 -7.17 4.60 18.43
C GLY A 23 -6.88 3.10 18.29
N HIS A 24 -6.02 2.72 17.37
CA HIS A 24 -5.61 1.33 17.17
C HIS A 24 -4.20 1.07 17.74
N ASN A 25 -3.99 -0.15 18.29
CA ASN A 25 -2.66 -0.61 18.65
C ASN A 25 -1.99 -1.16 17.39
N VAL A 26 -0.79 -0.69 17.08
CA VAL A 26 -0.08 -1.09 15.87
C VAL A 26 1.24 -1.78 16.23
N LYS A 27 1.47 -2.96 15.64
CA LYS A 27 2.77 -3.63 15.67
C LYS A 27 3.37 -3.64 14.28
N ILE A 28 4.58 -3.09 14.14
CA ILE A 28 5.31 -3.07 12.88
C ILE A 28 6.34 -4.20 12.89
N TRP A 29 6.35 -5.00 11.84
CA TRP A 29 7.42 -5.96 11.61
C TRP A 29 8.54 -5.35 10.77
N SER A 30 9.78 -5.45 11.27
CA SER A 30 11.00 -5.13 10.54
C SER A 30 11.92 -6.34 10.54
N GLU A 31 12.42 -6.74 9.37
CA GLU A 31 13.38 -7.83 9.26
C GLU A 31 14.70 -7.50 9.98
N ARG A 32 15.11 -6.23 9.97
CA ARG A 32 16.37 -5.77 10.53
C ARG A 32 16.21 -5.31 11.98
N ASN A 33 16.99 -5.92 12.88
CA ASN A 33 16.99 -5.57 14.30
C ASN A 33 17.39 -4.13 14.61
N ASP A 34 18.09 -3.46 13.70
CA ASP A 34 18.68 -2.15 13.94
C ASP A 34 17.93 -1.00 13.27
N ASP A 35 16.95 -1.30 12.39
CA ASP A 35 16.19 -0.28 11.65
C ASP A 35 15.49 0.73 12.55
N TYR A 36 15.07 0.33 13.75
CA TYR A 36 14.36 1.19 14.70
C TYR A 36 15.24 1.76 15.80
N LYS A 37 16.47 1.28 15.99
CA LYS A 37 17.44 1.82 16.94
C LYS A 37 18.14 3.07 16.39
N ASN A 38 18.34 3.12 15.07
CA ASN A 38 18.90 4.26 14.36
C ASN A 38 17.78 5.17 13.81
N LYS A 39 17.09 5.89 14.70
CA LYS A 39 16.05 6.90 14.35
C LYS A 39 16.52 7.95 13.33
N LYS A 40 17.83 8.05 13.05
CA LYS A 40 18.41 9.06 12.15
C LYS A 40 18.08 8.81 10.67
N ASP A 41 17.89 7.57 10.24
CA ASP A 41 17.61 7.23 8.83
C ASP A 41 16.16 7.54 8.43
N PHE A 42 15.25 7.62 9.39
CA PHE A 42 13.86 8.07 9.23
C PHE A 42 13.65 9.55 9.62
N ALA A 43 14.62 10.15 10.28
CA ALA A 43 14.56 11.50 10.83
C ALA A 43 14.42 12.65 9.79
N PRO A 44 14.93 12.58 8.55
CA PRO A 44 14.76 13.70 7.61
C PRO A 44 13.31 13.95 7.18
N ILE A 45 12.43 12.91 7.31
CA ILE A 45 11.02 12.98 6.89
C ILE A 45 10.09 12.85 8.09
N LEU A 46 10.52 12.16 9.15
CA LEU A 46 9.75 11.85 10.35
C LEU A 46 10.52 12.33 11.59
N ASP A 47 10.68 13.62 11.76
CA ASP A 47 11.22 14.20 13.01
C ASP A 47 10.20 14.01 14.18
N MET A 48 9.66 12.79 14.27
CA MET A 48 8.62 12.42 15.22
C MET A 48 9.04 11.21 16.03
N ALA A 49 8.82 11.28 17.35
CA ALA A 49 8.92 10.12 18.21
C ALA A 49 7.80 9.11 17.88
N ILE A 50 8.13 7.83 17.86
CA ILE A 50 7.11 6.76 17.69
C ILE A 50 6.22 6.74 18.93
N PRO A 51 4.89 6.90 18.81
CA PRO A 51 3.95 6.90 19.93
C PRO A 51 3.96 5.59 20.70
N GLU A 52 3.53 5.61 21.99
CA GLU A 52 3.44 4.41 22.85
C GLU A 52 2.53 3.31 22.26
N GLY A 53 1.50 3.68 21.50
CA GLY A 53 0.58 2.74 20.84
C GLY A 53 1.18 1.98 19.64
N ILE A 54 2.43 2.28 19.25
CA ILE A 54 3.14 1.62 18.16
C ILE A 54 4.36 0.89 18.73
N SER A 55 4.44 -0.40 18.48
CA SER A 55 5.61 -1.23 18.79
C SER A 55 6.25 -1.77 17.52
N ILE A 56 7.57 -2.02 17.56
CA ILE A 56 8.33 -2.58 16.45
C ILE A 56 8.99 -3.85 16.91
N SER A 57 8.89 -4.92 16.10
CA SER A 57 9.47 -6.22 16.42
C SER A 57 10.00 -6.87 15.14
N ASN A 58 11.07 -7.65 15.28
CA ASN A 58 11.58 -8.51 14.21
C ASN A 58 11.06 -9.96 14.31
N ASP A 59 10.32 -10.28 15.36
CA ASP A 59 9.65 -11.57 15.50
C ASP A 59 8.27 -11.52 14.81
N ILE A 60 8.18 -12.15 13.64
CA ILE A 60 6.95 -12.23 12.86
C ILE A 60 5.80 -12.90 13.63
N LYS A 61 6.12 -13.86 14.53
CA LYS A 61 5.13 -14.50 15.39
C LYS A 61 4.52 -13.51 16.39
N ASP A 62 5.37 -12.70 17.04
CA ASP A 62 4.91 -11.67 17.98
C ASP A 62 4.01 -10.67 17.28
N VAL A 63 4.43 -10.19 16.10
CA VAL A 63 3.66 -9.21 15.33
C VAL A 63 2.29 -9.76 14.91
N LEU A 64 2.19 -11.02 14.49
CA LEU A 64 0.94 -11.63 14.05
C LEU A 64 0.02 -12.09 15.20
N THR A 65 0.53 -12.11 16.44
CA THR A 65 -0.26 -12.59 17.58
C THR A 65 -1.41 -11.63 17.89
N ASN A 66 -2.64 -12.16 17.90
CA ASN A 66 -3.89 -11.42 18.18
C ASN A 66 -4.17 -10.27 17.19
N ALA A 67 -3.69 -10.37 15.95
CA ALA A 67 -3.96 -9.38 14.92
C ALA A 67 -5.43 -9.44 14.46
N ASP A 68 -6.10 -8.29 14.46
CA ASP A 68 -7.42 -8.09 13.88
C ASP A 68 -7.33 -7.75 12.37
N LEU A 69 -6.22 -7.15 11.94
CA LEU A 69 -5.90 -6.79 10.57
C LEU A 69 -4.39 -6.91 10.35
N ILE A 70 -4.00 -7.40 9.19
CA ILE A 70 -2.60 -7.42 8.73
C ILE A 70 -2.49 -6.50 7.52
N VAL A 71 -1.56 -5.54 7.55
CA VAL A 71 -1.26 -4.63 6.43
C VAL A 71 0.11 -4.98 5.87
N ILE A 72 0.16 -5.47 4.62
CA ILE A 72 1.41 -5.76 3.92
C ILE A 72 1.87 -4.47 3.23
N CYS A 73 3.01 -3.94 3.67
CA CYS A 73 3.57 -2.66 3.23
C CYS A 73 5.08 -2.76 3.01
N THR A 74 5.53 -3.87 2.42
CA THR A 74 6.92 -4.12 2.03
C THR A 74 7.11 -3.92 0.53
N ALA A 75 8.36 -3.87 0.04
CA ALA A 75 8.61 -3.82 -1.40
C ALA A 75 8.08 -5.09 -2.10
N SER A 76 7.49 -4.93 -3.30
CA SER A 76 6.81 -6.02 -4.04
C SER A 76 7.65 -7.27 -4.18
N LYS A 77 8.95 -7.13 -4.42
CA LYS A 77 9.90 -8.25 -4.57
C LYS A 77 10.05 -9.14 -3.33
N TYR A 78 9.65 -8.67 -2.14
CA TYR A 78 9.75 -9.42 -0.88
C TYR A 78 8.39 -9.97 -0.40
N VAL A 79 7.28 -9.65 -1.07
CA VAL A 79 5.94 -10.03 -0.61
C VAL A 79 5.80 -11.55 -0.47
N ARG A 80 6.23 -12.33 -1.44
CA ARG A 80 6.16 -13.81 -1.36
C ARG A 80 6.97 -14.36 -0.20
N GLU A 81 8.21 -13.92 -0.05
CA GLU A 81 9.12 -14.37 1.01
C GLU A 81 8.53 -14.09 2.39
N VAL A 82 8.03 -12.87 2.58
CA VAL A 82 7.37 -12.48 3.82
C VAL A 82 6.09 -13.31 4.07
N CYS A 83 5.26 -13.54 3.05
CA CYS A 83 4.09 -14.41 3.17
C CYS A 83 4.46 -15.85 3.57
N ILE A 84 5.56 -16.38 3.02
CA ILE A 84 6.06 -17.70 3.42
C ILE A 84 6.45 -17.70 4.90
N SER A 85 7.13 -16.67 5.39
CA SER A 85 7.53 -16.55 6.81
C SER A 85 6.31 -16.41 7.75
N MET A 86 5.25 -15.75 7.28
CA MET A 86 4.00 -15.59 8.01
C MET A 86 3.18 -16.89 8.11
N LYS A 87 3.31 -17.78 7.12
CA LYS A 87 2.41 -18.95 6.90
C LYS A 87 2.18 -19.81 8.14
N LYS A 88 3.23 -20.00 8.95
CA LYS A 88 3.15 -20.83 10.18
C LYS A 88 2.30 -20.19 11.27
N TYR A 89 2.21 -18.87 11.32
CA TYR A 89 1.59 -18.11 12.41
C TYR A 89 0.31 -17.39 11.98
N TYR A 90 0.03 -17.35 10.67
CA TYR A 90 -1.12 -16.65 10.11
C TYR A 90 -2.43 -17.40 10.35
N ASN A 91 -3.44 -16.68 10.84
CA ASN A 91 -4.81 -17.17 10.91
C ASN A 91 -5.57 -16.72 9.65
N ARG A 92 -6.05 -17.65 8.84
CA ARG A 92 -6.78 -17.38 7.58
C ARG A 92 -8.06 -16.55 7.73
N ASN A 93 -8.60 -16.41 8.94
CA ASN A 93 -9.75 -15.54 9.21
C ASN A 93 -9.37 -14.08 9.48
N THR A 94 -8.08 -13.80 9.80
CA THR A 94 -7.58 -12.45 9.95
C THR A 94 -7.48 -11.80 8.56
N PRO A 95 -8.15 -10.66 8.32
CA PRO A 95 -8.08 -9.95 7.06
C PRO A 95 -6.66 -9.47 6.75
N ILE A 96 -6.32 -9.48 5.47
CA ILE A 96 -5.08 -8.90 4.94
C ILE A 96 -5.43 -7.71 4.05
N CYS A 97 -4.71 -6.61 4.21
CA CYS A 97 -4.72 -5.45 3.32
C CYS A 97 -3.34 -5.30 2.67
N ILE A 98 -3.28 -5.29 1.35
CA ILE A 98 -2.06 -5.04 0.59
C ILE A 98 -1.98 -3.54 0.31
N ALA A 99 -0.94 -2.89 0.85
CA ALA A 99 -0.58 -1.49 0.59
C ALA A 99 0.72 -1.39 -0.23
N SER A 100 1.38 -2.52 -0.49
CA SER A 100 2.54 -2.62 -1.37
C SER A 100 2.14 -2.31 -2.81
N LYS A 101 3.01 -1.62 -3.54
CA LYS A 101 2.82 -1.29 -4.97
C LYS A 101 3.83 -2.07 -5.80
N GLY A 102 3.37 -2.62 -6.92
CA GLY A 102 4.21 -3.39 -7.84
C GLY A 102 3.64 -4.76 -8.15
N ILE A 103 4.41 -5.53 -8.89
CA ILE A 103 4.17 -6.94 -9.23
C ILE A 103 5.37 -7.78 -8.77
N GLU A 104 5.21 -9.08 -8.69
CA GLU A 104 6.32 -10.00 -8.40
C GLU A 104 7.25 -10.10 -9.61
N ASN A 105 8.58 -9.96 -9.40
CA ASN A 105 9.54 -9.84 -10.50
C ASN A 105 9.62 -11.09 -11.40
N ASP A 106 9.66 -12.28 -10.79
CA ASP A 106 9.96 -13.51 -11.52
C ASP A 106 8.73 -14.08 -12.25
N THR A 107 7.57 -13.96 -11.64
CA THR A 107 6.32 -14.53 -12.14
C THR A 107 5.42 -13.52 -12.86
N LEU A 108 5.67 -12.23 -12.65
CA LEU A 108 4.83 -11.12 -13.07
C LEU A 108 3.39 -11.18 -12.50
N CYS A 109 3.18 -11.94 -11.42
CA CYS A 109 1.90 -12.03 -10.73
C CYS A 109 1.58 -10.74 -9.97
N PHE A 110 0.30 -10.41 -9.90
CA PHE A 110 -0.18 -9.39 -8.98
C PHE A 110 0.03 -9.83 -7.52
N LEU A 111 0.15 -8.87 -6.62
CA LEU A 111 0.47 -9.17 -5.23
C LEU A 111 -0.69 -9.87 -4.49
N ASP A 112 -1.93 -9.61 -4.88
CA ASP A 112 -3.10 -10.31 -4.37
C ASP A 112 -3.09 -11.80 -4.75
N ASP A 113 -2.65 -12.14 -5.98
CA ASP A 113 -2.42 -13.53 -6.40
C ASP A 113 -1.31 -14.18 -5.59
N VAL A 114 -0.19 -13.46 -5.37
CA VAL A 114 0.94 -13.95 -4.56
C VAL A 114 0.51 -14.25 -3.12
N VAL A 115 -0.25 -13.34 -2.50
CA VAL A 115 -0.77 -13.51 -1.14
C VAL A 115 -1.78 -14.65 -1.07
N THR A 116 -2.67 -14.74 -2.08
CA THR A 116 -3.68 -15.79 -2.17
C THR A 116 -3.04 -17.17 -2.34
N ASP A 117 -2.05 -17.29 -3.21
CA ASP A 117 -1.32 -18.54 -3.46
C ASP A 117 -0.55 -19.03 -2.22
N THR A 118 -0.01 -18.08 -1.44
CA THR A 118 0.86 -18.42 -0.31
C THR A 118 0.09 -18.66 0.99
N LEU A 119 -0.83 -17.76 1.33
CA LEU A 119 -1.52 -17.71 2.63
C LEU A 119 -2.97 -18.16 2.59
N HIS A 120 -3.60 -18.20 1.40
CA HIS A 120 -5.03 -18.52 1.22
C HIS A 120 -5.96 -17.74 2.16
N PRO A 121 -5.89 -16.39 2.20
CA PRO A 121 -6.72 -15.59 3.08
C PRO A 121 -8.21 -15.72 2.72
N LYS A 122 -9.09 -15.66 3.72
CA LYS A 122 -10.55 -15.60 3.47
C LYS A 122 -11.01 -14.16 3.17
N ASN A 123 -10.24 -13.18 3.62
CA ASN A 123 -10.59 -11.77 3.54
C ASN A 123 -9.34 -10.99 3.09
N LEU A 124 -9.35 -10.51 1.86
CA LEU A 124 -8.24 -9.78 1.25
C LEU A 124 -8.72 -8.45 0.73
N SER A 125 -7.91 -7.42 0.89
CA SER A 125 -8.11 -6.10 0.30
C SER A 125 -6.80 -5.58 -0.29
N VAL A 126 -6.92 -4.73 -1.30
CA VAL A 126 -5.82 -3.95 -1.87
C VAL A 126 -6.18 -2.49 -1.78
N ILE A 127 -5.23 -1.63 -1.41
CA ILE A 127 -5.37 -0.18 -1.41
C ILE A 127 -4.30 0.46 -2.28
N SER A 128 -4.66 1.50 -3.02
CA SER A 128 -3.74 2.33 -3.80
C SER A 128 -4.34 3.71 -4.08
N GLY A 129 -3.49 4.72 -4.25
CA GLY A 129 -3.93 6.07 -4.58
C GLY A 129 -2.89 7.13 -4.23
N PRO A 130 -3.22 8.42 -4.43
CA PRO A 130 -2.33 9.55 -4.23
C PRO A 130 -2.16 9.86 -2.74
N THR A 131 -1.28 9.12 -2.09
CA THR A 131 -0.94 9.34 -0.68
C THR A 131 0.56 9.20 -0.51
N PHE A 132 1.25 10.33 -0.33
CA PHE A 132 2.62 10.30 0.13
C PHE A 132 2.67 10.19 1.66
N ALA A 133 3.75 9.64 2.17
CA ALA A 133 3.93 9.51 3.61
C ALA A 133 3.85 10.86 4.33
N ILE A 134 4.41 11.90 3.72
CA ILE A 134 4.42 13.26 4.28
C ILE A 134 3.01 13.84 4.38
N ASP A 135 2.13 13.58 3.41
CA ASP A 135 0.76 14.08 3.40
C ASP A 135 -0.06 13.46 4.53
N LEU A 136 0.14 12.14 4.79
CA LEU A 136 -0.48 11.47 5.93
C LEU A 136 -0.02 12.08 7.26
N ILE A 137 1.28 12.33 7.40
CA ILE A 137 1.86 12.93 8.61
C ILE A 137 1.34 14.36 8.84
N ASN A 138 1.21 15.14 7.78
CA ASN A 138 0.67 16.50 7.82
C ASN A 138 -0.85 16.53 7.98
N LYS A 139 -1.53 15.36 7.89
CA LYS A 139 -2.99 15.25 7.91
C LYS A 139 -3.66 16.00 6.76
N ASP A 140 -2.99 16.04 5.62
CA ASP A 140 -3.59 16.62 4.41
C ASP A 140 -4.78 15.75 3.95
N PRO A 141 -5.84 16.36 3.38
CA PRO A 141 -6.97 15.60 2.85
C PRO A 141 -6.54 14.70 1.69
N VAL A 142 -6.49 13.39 1.92
CA VAL A 142 -6.08 12.39 0.94
C VAL A 142 -7.13 11.30 0.79
N ALA A 143 -7.05 10.52 -0.29
CA ALA A 143 -7.94 9.41 -0.52
C ALA A 143 -7.24 8.26 -1.24
N LEU A 144 -7.67 7.02 -0.91
CA LEU A 144 -7.24 5.79 -1.56
C LEU A 144 -8.43 5.08 -2.22
N ALA A 145 -8.18 4.37 -3.30
CA ALA A 145 -9.07 3.34 -3.79
C ALA A 145 -8.85 2.06 -2.98
N ILE A 146 -9.93 1.34 -2.68
CA ILE A 146 -9.90 0.04 -2.03
C ILE A 146 -10.69 -0.97 -2.85
N ALA A 147 -10.13 -2.15 -3.11
CA ALA A 147 -10.86 -3.30 -3.58
C ALA A 147 -10.74 -4.44 -2.57
N SER A 148 -11.85 -5.15 -2.33
CA SER A 148 -11.93 -6.15 -1.28
C SER A 148 -12.65 -7.41 -1.76
N SER A 149 -12.17 -8.58 -1.32
CA SER A 149 -12.77 -9.88 -1.63
C SER A 149 -14.07 -10.15 -0.84
N SER A 150 -14.35 -9.36 0.18
CA SER A 150 -15.54 -9.48 1.04
C SER A 150 -15.87 -8.17 1.74
N ASN A 151 -17.15 -7.99 2.13
CA ASN A 151 -17.58 -6.86 2.94
C ASN A 151 -16.82 -6.79 4.28
N LYS A 152 -16.53 -7.94 4.89
CA LYS A 152 -15.75 -8.01 6.12
C LYS A 152 -14.35 -7.40 5.95
N ALA A 153 -13.67 -7.73 4.84
CA ALA A 153 -12.36 -7.16 4.54
C ALA A 153 -12.45 -5.64 4.34
N HIS A 154 -13.45 -5.19 3.58
CA HIS A 154 -13.71 -3.78 3.33
C HIS A 154 -13.95 -3.00 4.64
N ASP A 155 -14.86 -3.48 5.48
CA ASP A 155 -15.28 -2.80 6.72
C ASP A 155 -14.12 -2.67 7.72
N ILE A 156 -13.31 -3.73 7.86
CA ILE A 156 -12.17 -3.72 8.77
C ILE A 156 -11.09 -2.74 8.31
N VAL A 157 -10.77 -2.73 7.00
CA VAL A 157 -9.77 -1.78 6.46
C VAL A 157 -10.29 -0.35 6.53
N THR A 158 -11.57 -0.13 6.22
CA THR A 158 -12.21 1.19 6.35
C THR A 158 -12.18 1.68 7.79
N LYS A 159 -12.50 0.82 8.76
CA LYS A 159 -12.42 1.16 10.19
C LYS A 159 -11.00 1.47 10.64
N ALA A 160 -9.99 0.81 10.06
CA ALA A 160 -8.59 1.03 10.41
C ALA A 160 -8.07 2.37 9.91
N LEU A 161 -8.42 2.76 8.67
CA LEU A 161 -7.80 3.86 7.94
C LEU A 161 -8.65 5.12 7.82
N CYS A 162 -10.00 5.01 7.70
CA CYS A 162 -10.83 6.19 7.49
C CYS A 162 -10.89 7.08 8.73
N ASN A 163 -10.65 8.38 8.51
CA ASN A 163 -10.72 9.43 9.53
C ASN A 163 -11.13 10.78 8.89
N SER A 164 -10.81 11.88 9.54
CA SER A 164 -11.16 13.22 9.06
C SER A 164 -10.41 13.65 7.79
N HIS A 165 -9.22 13.12 7.56
CA HIS A 165 -8.36 13.49 6.43
C HIS A 165 -8.11 12.35 5.43
N LEU A 166 -8.19 11.08 5.83
CA LEU A 166 -8.03 9.94 4.93
C LEU A 166 -9.38 9.27 4.63
N LYS A 167 -9.72 9.17 3.34
CA LYS A 167 -10.94 8.51 2.86
C LYS A 167 -10.62 7.32 1.96
N LEU A 168 -11.48 6.30 1.99
CA LEU A 168 -11.43 5.17 1.07
C LEU A 168 -12.62 5.24 0.10
N ARG A 169 -12.37 4.96 -1.18
CA ARG A 169 -13.42 4.79 -2.19
C ARG A 169 -13.37 3.37 -2.74
N GLU A 170 -14.49 2.68 -2.64
CA GLU A 170 -14.62 1.30 -3.09
C GLU A 170 -14.45 1.18 -4.61
N SER A 171 -13.75 0.12 -5.03
CA SER A 171 -13.66 -0.41 -6.39
C SER A 171 -13.89 -1.93 -6.35
N LYS A 172 -14.37 -2.48 -7.44
CA LYS A 172 -14.52 -3.94 -7.59
C LYS A 172 -13.31 -4.60 -8.26
N GLU A 173 -12.34 -3.79 -8.68
CA GLU A 173 -11.23 -4.20 -9.56
C GLU A 173 -9.92 -4.25 -8.78
N MET A 174 -9.62 -5.41 -8.18
CA MET A 174 -8.41 -5.60 -7.38
C MET A 174 -7.15 -5.51 -8.27
N HIS A 175 -7.07 -6.32 -9.33
CA HIS A 175 -5.97 -6.26 -10.31
C HIS A 175 -5.88 -4.89 -11.00
N GLY A 176 -7.02 -4.24 -11.26
CA GLY A 176 -7.02 -2.90 -11.85
C GLY A 176 -6.36 -1.85 -10.95
N ILE A 177 -6.62 -1.90 -9.64
CA ILE A 177 -5.99 -1.02 -8.65
C ILE A 177 -4.48 -1.30 -8.57
N GLU A 178 -4.07 -2.58 -8.52
CA GLU A 178 -2.66 -2.97 -8.46
C GLU A 178 -1.90 -2.58 -9.73
N LEU A 179 -2.51 -2.78 -10.91
CA LEU A 179 -1.93 -2.36 -12.19
C LEU A 179 -1.65 -0.86 -12.21
N CYS A 180 -2.65 -0.05 -11.88
CA CYS A 180 -2.49 1.41 -11.83
C CYS A 180 -1.37 1.82 -10.87
N GLY A 181 -1.38 1.27 -9.64
CA GLY A 181 -0.34 1.53 -8.64
C GLY A 181 1.06 1.07 -9.05
N THR A 182 1.17 0.05 -9.91
CA THR A 182 2.45 -0.42 -10.47
C THR A 182 2.99 0.52 -11.54
N ILE A 183 2.14 0.86 -12.51
CA ILE A 183 2.56 1.65 -13.68
C ILE A 183 2.86 3.09 -13.30
N LYS A 184 2.17 3.66 -12.32
CA LYS A 184 2.41 5.03 -11.91
C LYS A 184 3.88 5.34 -11.58
N ASN A 185 4.60 4.38 -11.02
CA ASN A 185 6.01 4.57 -10.68
C ASN A 185 6.90 4.69 -11.92
N ILE A 186 6.56 3.98 -13.00
CA ILE A 186 7.25 4.08 -14.29
C ILE A 186 7.01 5.47 -14.89
N ILE A 187 5.77 5.94 -14.84
CA ILE A 187 5.38 7.26 -15.35
C ILE A 187 6.03 8.38 -14.54
N ALA A 188 6.09 8.23 -13.21
CA ALA A 188 6.76 9.18 -12.33
C ALA A 188 8.25 9.32 -12.66
N ILE A 189 8.95 8.20 -12.94
CA ILE A 189 10.35 8.22 -13.36
C ILE A 189 10.48 8.94 -14.72
N ALA A 190 9.63 8.62 -15.69
CA ALA A 190 9.63 9.26 -17.00
C ALA A 190 9.36 10.78 -16.89
N SER A 191 8.39 11.19 -16.05
CA SER A 191 8.11 12.59 -15.75
C SER A 191 9.31 13.30 -15.15
N GLY A 192 9.97 12.68 -14.15
CA GLY A 192 11.18 13.24 -13.54
C GLY A 192 12.35 13.40 -14.53
N ILE A 193 12.47 12.49 -15.51
CA ILE A 193 13.46 12.62 -16.58
C ILE A 193 13.14 13.84 -17.46
N LEU A 194 11.86 14.03 -17.84
CA LEU A 194 11.46 15.20 -18.63
C LEU A 194 11.73 16.50 -17.87
N ASP A 195 11.42 16.56 -16.60
CA ASP A 195 11.70 17.71 -15.74
C ASP A 195 13.22 18.01 -15.68
N GLY A 196 14.04 16.96 -15.48
CA GLY A 196 15.50 17.08 -15.44
C GLY A 196 16.13 17.53 -16.77
N LEU A 197 15.47 17.24 -17.89
CA LEU A 197 15.86 17.69 -19.23
C LEU A 197 15.31 19.07 -19.59
N GLY A 198 14.52 19.70 -18.72
CA GLY A 198 13.97 21.05 -18.92
C GLY A 198 12.78 21.12 -19.88
N TYR A 199 12.05 20.00 -20.09
CA TYR A 199 10.84 20.01 -20.89
C TYR A 199 9.70 20.77 -20.20
N SER A 200 8.75 21.27 -21.00
CA SER A 200 7.63 22.06 -20.51
C SER A 200 6.53 21.22 -19.84
N ASP A 201 5.66 21.90 -19.08
CA ASP A 201 4.46 21.28 -18.49
C ASP A 201 3.54 20.64 -19.56
N SER A 202 3.51 21.21 -20.77
CA SER A 202 2.75 20.61 -21.90
C SER A 202 3.30 19.24 -22.30
N THR A 203 4.63 19.04 -22.24
CA THR A 203 5.25 17.74 -22.51
C THR A 203 4.91 16.73 -21.40
N ARG A 204 4.88 17.15 -20.13
CA ARG A 204 4.44 16.32 -19.02
C ARG A 204 2.97 15.93 -19.15
N ALA A 205 2.10 16.88 -19.48
CA ALA A 205 0.69 16.60 -19.72
C ALA A 205 0.48 15.61 -20.89
N PHE A 206 1.30 15.75 -21.95
CA PHE A 206 1.31 14.78 -23.06
C PHE A 206 1.70 13.37 -22.58
N LEU A 207 2.80 13.23 -21.81
CA LEU A 207 3.23 11.95 -21.22
C LEU A 207 2.11 11.31 -20.39
N ILE A 208 1.46 12.07 -19.50
CA ILE A 208 0.37 11.58 -18.66
C ILE A 208 -0.79 11.09 -19.52
N ASN A 209 -1.18 11.85 -20.53
CA ASN A 209 -2.29 11.48 -21.42
C ASN A 209 -2.02 10.18 -22.20
N GLU A 210 -0.84 10.04 -22.82
CA GLU A 210 -0.45 8.80 -23.50
C GLU A 210 -0.38 7.62 -22.53
N SER A 211 0.17 7.83 -21.34
CA SER A 211 0.23 6.80 -20.30
C SER A 211 -1.17 6.32 -19.87
N MET A 212 -2.16 7.21 -19.82
CA MET A 212 -3.55 6.82 -19.56
C MET A 212 -4.12 5.93 -20.66
N HIS A 213 -3.76 6.17 -21.93
CA HIS A 213 -4.15 5.31 -23.05
C HIS A 213 -3.52 3.92 -22.91
N ASP A 214 -2.23 3.84 -22.58
CA ASP A 214 -1.52 2.58 -22.36
C ASP A 214 -2.10 1.78 -21.19
N ILE A 215 -2.36 2.44 -20.05
CA ILE A 215 -3.01 1.80 -18.90
C ILE A 215 -4.38 1.25 -19.28
N LYS A 216 -5.19 2.02 -20.03
CA LYS A 216 -6.51 1.58 -20.48
C LYS A 216 -6.44 0.37 -21.39
N GLU A 217 -5.42 0.29 -22.24
CA GLU A 217 -5.19 -0.87 -23.11
C GLU A 217 -4.80 -2.11 -22.27
N LEU A 218 -3.89 -1.95 -21.29
CA LEU A 218 -3.49 -3.01 -20.39
C LEU A 218 -4.65 -3.52 -19.54
N LEU A 219 -5.46 -2.62 -18.95
CA LEU A 219 -6.69 -2.99 -18.25
C LEU A 219 -7.62 -3.84 -19.13
N SER A 220 -7.76 -3.45 -20.42
CA SER A 220 -8.55 -4.22 -21.38
C SER A 220 -8.01 -5.62 -21.63
N LYS A 221 -6.69 -5.75 -21.81
CA LYS A 221 -6.02 -7.05 -22.02
C LYS A 221 -6.15 -7.96 -20.80
N LEU A 222 -6.12 -7.39 -19.59
CA LEU A 222 -6.31 -8.09 -18.33
C LEU A 222 -7.78 -8.33 -17.97
N LYS A 223 -8.73 -7.90 -18.83
CA LYS A 223 -10.19 -8.00 -18.61
C LYS A 223 -10.69 -7.27 -17.37
N CYS A 224 -9.98 -6.23 -16.93
CA CYS A 224 -10.40 -5.32 -15.86
C CYS A 224 -11.33 -4.23 -16.41
N ASP A 225 -12.19 -3.66 -15.52
CA ASP A 225 -13.00 -2.49 -15.89
C ASP A 225 -12.09 -1.26 -16.10
N LYS A 226 -12.11 -0.74 -17.32
CA LYS A 226 -11.34 0.45 -17.71
C LYS A 226 -11.67 1.70 -16.89
N LYS A 227 -12.83 1.72 -16.20
CA LYS A 227 -13.22 2.83 -15.32
C LYS A 227 -12.29 3.01 -14.12
N VAL A 228 -11.52 1.97 -13.75
CA VAL A 228 -10.49 2.05 -12.69
C VAL A 228 -9.49 3.16 -12.96
N ILE A 229 -9.21 3.49 -14.24
CA ILE A 229 -8.30 4.60 -14.59
C ILE A 229 -8.78 5.95 -14.03
N LEU A 230 -10.08 6.12 -13.82
CA LEU A 230 -10.68 7.33 -13.24
C LEU A 230 -10.75 7.30 -11.69
N SER A 231 -10.20 6.27 -11.07
CA SER A 231 -10.13 6.15 -9.61
C SER A 231 -8.94 6.91 -9.01
N PHE A 232 -8.87 6.94 -7.69
CA PHE A 232 -7.69 7.46 -6.99
C PHE A 232 -6.41 6.66 -7.30
N ALA A 233 -6.52 5.36 -7.55
CA ALA A 233 -5.38 4.53 -7.94
C ALA A 233 -4.92 4.77 -9.39
N GLY A 234 -5.82 5.28 -10.25
CA GLY A 234 -5.53 5.64 -11.65
C GLY A 234 -5.07 7.09 -11.76
N ILE A 235 -5.87 7.94 -12.39
CA ILE A 235 -5.50 9.34 -12.67
C ILE A 235 -5.14 10.12 -11.39
N GLY A 236 -5.75 9.80 -10.25
CA GLY A 236 -5.43 10.46 -8.98
C GLY A 236 -3.97 10.28 -8.55
N ASP A 237 -3.38 9.11 -8.81
CA ASP A 237 -1.99 8.78 -8.43
C ASP A 237 -0.97 9.14 -9.56
N LEU A 238 -1.43 9.67 -10.72
CA LEU A 238 -0.60 10.08 -11.86
C LEU A 238 -0.30 11.58 -11.89
N ILE A 239 -1.12 12.40 -11.25
CA ILE A 239 -0.99 13.87 -11.19
C ILE A 239 -0.15 14.28 -10.00
#